data_1de5e23127a8b83997132261232542d8
#
_entry.id   1de5e23127a8b83997132261232542d8
#
_cell.length_a   1.000
_cell.length_b   1.000
_cell.length_c   1.000
_cell.angle_alpha   90.00
_cell.angle_beta   90.00
_cell.angle_gamma   90.00
#
_symmetry.space_group_name_H-M   'P 1'
#
loop_
_entity.id
_entity.type
_entity.pdbx_description
1 polymer ?
#
loop_
_entity_poly.entity_id
_entity_poly.type
_entity_poly.pdbx_seq_one_letter_code
_entity_poly.pdbx_strand_id
1 'polypeptide(L)'
;MKEARLSRLVACASTVAVLALASGCTMLSVDKRSFYQYDHPSAVEDGSFRRSLDAFGNTMVGGNRVEILNNGDAIFPAMTGAIRDAKVTVNLESYIFKDDKAGAIFADALMAAARRGVEVRVMVDATGSSRSGALLDRMRKAGVKAYVFHPIRLWSLYKIGRRTHRKILVVDGNVSFAGGFCIANQWMGDARNPKEWRDMMVRATGPVSAQMQAIFGEDWTYTTGEILAGDKFYPHIEPAGEILGQGIKVSRGDSSSLAAMFYFVAIESARKSIHIQNAYFVPDAQIRAALIRAAKRGVDVRVMVPGRHIDMPLLRMASRLHYGELLKAGVRILEYNRTMMHNKNAVVDGLFSTVGSINFDARSLLQNNEDSLSFYDRDFGARMEATFAEDEKHCREVTYASWSRRGIEQRIAELLSSFLQPLY
;
A
#
# COMPACT_ATOMS: atom_id res chain seq x y z
N MET A 1 -25.12 20.08 29.15
CA MET A 1 -24.46 19.78 27.86
C MET A 1 -22.93 19.98 27.87
N LYS A 2 -22.35 20.99 28.51
CA LYS A 2 -20.89 21.19 28.63
C LYS A 2 -20.20 20.14 29.50
N GLU A 3 -20.78 19.75 30.65
CA GLU A 3 -20.23 18.77 31.57
C GLU A 3 -20.18 17.33 30.98
N ALA A 4 -21.21 16.94 30.22
CA ALA A 4 -21.22 15.64 29.51
C ALA A 4 -20.21 15.53 28.36
N ARG A 5 -19.79 16.67 27.78
CA ARG A 5 -18.68 16.71 26.81
C ARG A 5 -17.31 16.62 27.48
N LEU A 6 -17.16 17.28 28.64
CA LEU A 6 -15.92 17.24 29.40
C LEU A 6 -15.65 15.84 29.99
N SER A 7 -16.66 15.18 30.53
CA SER A 7 -16.53 13.80 31.05
C SER A 7 -16.18 12.77 29.95
N ARG A 8 -16.72 12.92 28.74
CA ARG A 8 -16.34 12.06 27.60
C ARG A 8 -14.92 12.32 27.12
N LEU A 9 -14.45 13.56 27.13
CA LEU A 9 -13.06 13.92 26.81
C LEU A 9 -12.08 13.37 27.85
N VAL A 10 -12.40 13.45 29.14
CA VAL A 10 -11.59 12.90 30.22
C VAL A 10 -11.57 11.37 30.17
N ALA A 11 -12.69 10.71 29.91
CA ALA A 11 -12.75 9.24 29.74
C ALA A 11 -11.95 8.77 28.54
N CYS A 12 -12.01 9.46 27.39
CA CYS A 12 -11.17 9.17 26.23
C CYS A 12 -9.68 9.36 26.54
N ALA A 13 -9.30 10.45 27.26
CA ALA A 13 -7.92 10.70 27.63
C ALA A 13 -7.36 9.64 28.58
N SER A 14 -8.18 9.16 29.54
CA SER A 14 -7.78 8.10 30.49
C SER A 14 -7.60 6.75 29.77
N THR A 15 -8.47 6.40 28.84
CA THR A 15 -8.35 5.15 28.05
C THR A 15 -7.11 5.19 27.14
N VAL A 16 -6.83 6.34 26.54
CA VAL A 16 -5.63 6.55 25.72
C VAL A 16 -4.35 6.47 26.55
N ALA A 17 -4.35 7.04 27.77
CA ALA A 17 -3.21 6.96 28.68
C ALA A 17 -2.92 5.52 29.16
N VAL A 18 -3.95 4.71 29.42
CA VAL A 18 -3.80 3.30 29.82
C VAL A 18 -3.30 2.44 28.65
N LEU A 19 -3.80 2.69 27.43
CA LEU A 19 -3.31 2.01 26.21
C LEU A 19 -1.85 2.43 25.88
N ALA A 20 -1.48 3.69 26.09
CA ALA A 20 -0.12 4.17 25.91
C ALA A 20 0.85 3.56 26.94
N LEU A 21 0.43 3.39 28.19
CA LEU A 21 1.24 2.74 29.24
C LEU A 21 1.38 1.24 29.03
N ALA A 22 0.36 0.54 28.54
CA ALA A 22 0.44 -0.88 28.18
C ALA A 22 1.33 -1.14 26.95
N SER A 23 1.46 -0.16 26.04
CA SER A 23 2.36 -0.19 24.87
C SER A 23 3.78 0.26 25.20
N GLY A 24 3.98 0.93 26.33
CA GLY A 24 5.21 1.67 26.68
C GLY A 24 6.43 0.81 26.95
N CYS A 25 6.30 -0.49 27.21
CA CYS A 25 7.45 -1.36 27.45
C CYS A 25 8.21 -1.77 26.17
N THR A 26 7.63 -1.57 25.00
CA THR A 26 8.30 -1.82 23.70
C THR A 26 8.76 -0.55 22.99
N MET A 27 8.43 0.63 23.52
CA MET A 27 8.64 1.94 22.88
C MET A 27 9.89 2.69 23.34
N LEU A 28 10.63 2.22 24.32
CA LEU A 28 11.80 2.96 24.87
C LEU A 28 13.13 2.68 24.17
N SER A 29 13.15 1.86 23.13
CA SER A 29 14.25 1.85 22.17
C SER A 29 13.88 2.71 20.97
N VAL A 30 13.89 4.03 21.12
CA VAL A 30 14.12 4.92 19.97
C VAL A 30 15.56 4.66 19.57
N ASP A 31 15.72 3.64 18.74
CA ASP A 31 16.97 3.40 18.03
C ASP A 31 17.31 4.72 17.34
N LYS A 32 18.43 5.33 17.68
CA LYS A 32 18.95 6.51 16.99
C LYS A 32 19.39 6.05 15.61
N ARG A 33 18.41 5.83 14.72
CA ARG A 33 18.72 5.50 13.33
C ARG A 33 19.52 6.62 12.75
N SER A 34 20.67 6.28 12.19
CA SER A 34 21.44 7.22 11.39
C SER A 34 20.56 7.72 10.24
N PHE A 35 20.61 9.01 9.95
CA PHE A 35 19.95 9.54 8.76
C PHE A 35 20.58 8.92 7.51
N TYR A 36 19.76 8.55 6.53
CA TYR A 36 20.26 8.11 5.23
C TYR A 36 21.06 9.23 4.58
N GLN A 37 22.23 8.87 4.07
CA GLN A 37 23.09 9.77 3.32
C GLN A 37 23.22 9.24 1.90
N TYR A 38 23.04 10.09 0.91
CA TYR A 38 23.22 9.79 -0.50
C TYR A 38 23.88 11.00 -1.15
N ASP A 39 25.21 11.06 -1.02
CA ASP A 39 26.00 12.28 -1.31
C ASP A 39 25.98 12.68 -2.78
N HIS A 40 25.88 11.72 -3.70
CA HIS A 40 25.87 11.97 -5.14
C HIS A 40 24.74 11.17 -5.82
N PRO A 41 23.47 11.58 -5.64
CA PRO A 41 22.36 10.84 -6.22
C PRO A 41 22.39 10.88 -7.75
N SER A 42 22.45 9.68 -8.36
CA SER A 42 22.28 9.50 -9.79
C SER A 42 20.89 9.96 -10.22
N ALA A 43 20.76 10.52 -11.43
CA ALA A 43 19.41 10.79 -11.96
C ALA A 43 18.65 9.48 -12.20
N VAL A 44 17.31 9.54 -12.16
CA VAL A 44 16.46 8.37 -12.45
C VAL A 44 16.76 7.79 -13.83
N GLU A 45 17.18 8.62 -14.79
CA GLU A 45 17.55 8.22 -16.17
C GLU A 45 18.89 7.45 -16.23
N ASP A 46 19.73 7.53 -15.19
CA ASP A 46 21.04 6.89 -15.18
C ASP A 46 20.96 5.39 -14.89
N GLY A 47 21.73 4.59 -15.60
CA GLY A 47 21.80 3.15 -15.37
C GLY A 47 22.28 2.77 -13.95
N SER A 48 23.01 3.67 -13.25
CA SER A 48 23.42 3.50 -11.86
C SER A 48 22.23 3.55 -10.88
N PHE A 49 21.22 4.38 -11.13
CA PHE A 49 19.99 4.39 -10.37
C PHE A 49 19.33 3.00 -10.40
N ARG A 50 19.12 2.43 -11.58
CA ARG A 50 18.52 1.11 -11.74
C ARG A 50 19.35 0.04 -11.02
N ARG A 51 20.67 0.02 -11.21
CA ARG A 51 21.54 -0.94 -10.50
C ARG A 51 21.46 -0.83 -8.99
N SER A 52 21.27 0.38 -8.46
CA SER A 52 21.08 0.58 -7.01
C SER A 52 19.75 -0.03 -6.54
N LEU A 53 18.66 0.16 -7.29
CA LEU A 53 17.37 -0.44 -6.97
C LEU A 53 17.42 -1.98 -7.05
N ASP A 54 18.12 -2.53 -8.04
CA ASP A 54 18.35 -3.97 -8.17
C ASP A 54 19.08 -4.54 -6.94
N ALA A 55 20.03 -3.79 -6.38
CA ALA A 55 20.79 -4.21 -5.21
C ALA A 55 19.98 -4.18 -3.89
N PHE A 56 18.91 -3.36 -3.82
CA PHE A 56 18.06 -3.27 -2.63
C PHE A 56 16.94 -4.31 -2.58
N GLY A 57 16.68 -5.04 -3.64
CA GLY A 57 15.55 -5.96 -3.71
C GLY A 57 15.68 -7.01 -4.80
N ASN A 58 14.60 -7.28 -5.48
CA ASN A 58 14.61 -8.13 -6.66
C ASN A 58 15.22 -7.36 -7.85
N THR A 59 15.94 -8.05 -8.72
CA THR A 59 16.43 -7.44 -9.98
C THR A 59 15.25 -7.12 -10.91
N MET A 60 15.28 -5.96 -11.56
CA MET A 60 14.31 -5.61 -12.59
C MET A 60 14.39 -6.59 -13.76
N VAL A 61 13.25 -7.13 -14.16
CA VAL A 61 13.12 -8.07 -15.29
C VAL A 61 12.29 -7.44 -16.42
N GLY A 62 12.74 -7.62 -17.66
CA GLY A 62 12.04 -7.18 -18.86
C GLY A 62 10.96 -8.17 -19.30
N GLY A 63 10.30 -7.84 -20.40
CA GLY A 63 9.32 -8.75 -21.00
C GLY A 63 7.92 -8.62 -20.40
N ASN A 64 7.58 -7.53 -19.69
CA ASN A 64 6.28 -7.41 -19.05
C ASN A 64 5.32 -6.51 -19.84
N ARG A 65 4.05 -6.91 -19.89
CA ARG A 65 2.92 -6.05 -20.25
C ARG A 65 2.20 -5.62 -18.97
N VAL A 66 1.93 -4.32 -18.83
CA VAL A 66 1.32 -3.76 -17.63
C VAL A 66 0.11 -2.90 -17.98
N GLU A 67 -0.99 -3.17 -17.29
CA GLU A 67 -2.27 -2.46 -17.41
C GLU A 67 -2.60 -1.76 -16.09
N ILE A 68 -2.98 -0.48 -16.16
CA ILE A 68 -3.48 0.28 -15.02
C ILE A 68 -4.99 0.02 -14.91
N LEU A 69 -5.43 -0.39 -13.74
CA LEU A 69 -6.82 -0.64 -13.41
C LEU A 69 -7.25 0.37 -12.35
N ASN A 70 -8.12 1.28 -12.74
CA ASN A 70 -8.66 2.30 -11.84
C ASN A 70 -10.03 1.88 -11.32
N ASN A 71 -10.20 1.93 -10.01
CA ASN A 71 -11.44 1.70 -9.29
C ASN A 71 -12.06 0.30 -9.49
N GLY A 72 -13.10 0.01 -8.74
CA GLY A 72 -13.73 -1.30 -8.73
C GLY A 72 -14.30 -1.75 -10.06
N ASP A 73 -14.88 -0.83 -10.85
CA ASP A 73 -15.49 -1.15 -12.14
C ASP A 73 -14.48 -1.72 -13.15
N ALA A 74 -13.19 -1.38 -13.03
CA ALA A 74 -12.11 -1.98 -13.81
C ALA A 74 -11.45 -3.17 -13.09
N ILE A 75 -11.21 -3.06 -11.78
CA ILE A 75 -10.44 -4.04 -11.02
C ILE A 75 -11.21 -5.35 -10.83
N PHE A 76 -12.51 -5.30 -10.44
CA PHE A 76 -13.31 -6.50 -10.18
C PHE A 76 -13.39 -7.42 -11.40
N PRO A 77 -13.80 -6.94 -12.60
CA PRO A 77 -13.87 -7.78 -13.78
C PRO A 77 -12.52 -8.36 -14.19
N ALA A 78 -11.43 -7.55 -14.07
CA ALA A 78 -10.09 -7.99 -14.45
C ALA A 78 -9.60 -9.13 -13.55
N MET A 79 -9.72 -8.98 -12.22
CA MET A 79 -9.30 -10.00 -11.26
C MET A 79 -10.17 -11.27 -11.35
N THR A 80 -11.50 -11.13 -11.34
CA THR A 80 -12.41 -12.28 -11.41
C THR A 80 -12.34 -12.96 -12.77
N GLY A 81 -12.07 -12.21 -13.84
CA GLY A 81 -11.78 -12.74 -15.16
C GLY A 81 -10.52 -13.62 -15.17
N ALA A 82 -9.41 -13.12 -14.61
CA ALA A 82 -8.18 -13.88 -14.49
C ALA A 82 -8.38 -15.18 -13.67
N ILE A 83 -9.13 -15.12 -12.56
CA ILE A 83 -9.48 -16.31 -11.76
C ILE A 83 -10.32 -17.30 -12.57
N ARG A 84 -11.26 -16.82 -13.37
CA ARG A 84 -12.11 -17.67 -14.23
C ARG A 84 -11.28 -18.35 -15.31
N ASP A 85 -10.28 -17.68 -15.86
CA ASP A 85 -9.46 -18.17 -16.96
C ASP A 85 -8.28 -19.05 -16.48
N ALA A 86 -8.03 -19.11 -15.17
CA ALA A 86 -6.98 -19.90 -14.54
C ALA A 86 -7.04 -21.39 -14.92
N LYS A 87 -5.86 -21.99 -15.17
CA LYS A 87 -5.69 -23.40 -15.57
C LYS A 87 -5.02 -24.26 -14.52
N VAL A 88 -4.07 -23.70 -13.75
CA VAL A 88 -3.19 -24.44 -12.85
C VAL A 88 -3.31 -23.95 -11.41
N THR A 89 -3.06 -22.67 -11.16
CA THR A 89 -3.02 -22.12 -9.80
C THR A 89 -3.66 -20.74 -9.70
N VAL A 90 -4.31 -20.47 -8.57
CA VAL A 90 -4.72 -19.14 -8.16
C VAL A 90 -4.24 -18.91 -6.74
N ASN A 91 -3.42 -17.89 -6.52
CA ASN A 91 -2.87 -17.51 -5.22
C ASN A 91 -3.31 -16.07 -4.90
N LEU A 92 -4.18 -15.91 -3.91
CA LEU A 92 -4.77 -14.64 -3.50
C LEU A 92 -4.39 -14.31 -2.06
N GLU A 93 -3.85 -13.13 -1.84
CA GLU A 93 -3.62 -12.54 -0.52
C GLU A 93 -4.33 -11.21 -0.43
N SER A 94 -5.06 -10.97 0.67
CA SER A 94 -5.78 -9.71 0.90
C SER A 94 -5.82 -9.35 2.37
N TYR A 95 -5.53 -8.08 2.67
CA TYR A 95 -5.70 -7.55 4.02
C TYR A 95 -7.17 -7.56 4.45
N ILE A 96 -8.06 -7.01 3.62
CA ILE A 96 -9.51 -7.02 3.85
C ILE A 96 -10.17 -7.92 2.82
N PHE A 97 -10.89 -8.92 3.33
CA PHE A 97 -11.79 -9.77 2.55
C PHE A 97 -13.08 -9.89 3.35
N LYS A 98 -14.11 -9.12 3.03
CA LYS A 98 -15.36 -9.07 3.79
C LYS A 98 -16.38 -10.09 3.30
N ASP A 99 -17.21 -10.58 4.22
CA ASP A 99 -18.42 -11.35 3.88
C ASP A 99 -19.54 -10.38 3.52
N ASP A 100 -19.44 -9.79 2.31
CA ASP A 100 -20.37 -8.87 1.71
C ASP A 100 -20.53 -9.19 0.21
N LYS A 101 -21.23 -8.33 -0.56
CA LYS A 101 -21.46 -8.56 -2.00
C LYS A 101 -20.14 -8.72 -2.78
N ALA A 102 -19.13 -7.88 -2.49
CA ALA A 102 -17.82 -7.97 -3.13
C ALA A 102 -17.11 -9.29 -2.81
N GLY A 103 -17.10 -9.66 -1.53
CA GLY A 103 -16.51 -10.92 -1.08
C GLY A 103 -17.22 -12.14 -1.65
N ALA A 104 -18.56 -12.11 -1.76
CA ALA A 104 -19.31 -13.21 -2.38
C ALA A 104 -18.91 -13.40 -3.86
N ILE A 105 -18.78 -12.33 -4.65
CA ILE A 105 -18.35 -12.39 -6.05
C ILE A 105 -16.99 -13.08 -6.19
N PHE A 106 -16.00 -12.67 -5.37
CA PHE A 106 -14.68 -13.28 -5.38
C PHE A 106 -14.71 -14.73 -4.91
N ALA A 107 -15.40 -15.03 -3.81
CA ALA A 107 -15.51 -16.39 -3.29
C ALA A 107 -16.14 -17.33 -4.31
N ASP A 108 -17.19 -16.90 -5.01
CA ASP A 108 -17.83 -17.71 -6.03
C ASP A 108 -16.89 -18.00 -7.22
N ALA A 109 -16.10 -17.01 -7.66
CA ALA A 109 -15.09 -17.19 -8.70
C ALA A 109 -13.97 -18.16 -8.27
N LEU A 110 -13.47 -18.03 -7.04
CA LEU A 110 -12.43 -18.90 -6.46
C LEU A 110 -12.93 -20.35 -6.30
N MET A 111 -14.15 -20.52 -5.78
CA MET A 111 -14.77 -21.83 -5.64
C MET A 111 -15.04 -22.48 -7.02
N ALA A 112 -15.45 -21.70 -8.00
CA ALA A 112 -15.64 -22.19 -9.37
C ALA A 112 -14.30 -22.63 -9.99
N ALA A 113 -13.20 -21.90 -9.76
CA ALA A 113 -11.86 -22.32 -10.19
C ALA A 113 -11.44 -23.64 -9.52
N ALA A 114 -11.64 -23.77 -8.21
CA ALA A 114 -11.31 -24.99 -7.46
C ALA A 114 -12.11 -26.21 -8.00
N ARG A 115 -13.42 -26.05 -8.30
CA ARG A 115 -14.25 -27.13 -8.89
C ARG A 115 -13.77 -27.56 -10.29
N ARG A 116 -13.08 -26.70 -11.03
CA ARG A 116 -12.44 -27.05 -12.32
C ARG A 116 -11.10 -27.77 -12.15
N GLY A 117 -10.63 -27.99 -10.91
CA GLY A 117 -9.35 -28.63 -10.63
C GLY A 117 -8.17 -27.66 -10.50
N VAL A 118 -8.41 -26.34 -10.55
CA VAL A 118 -7.37 -25.34 -10.28
C VAL A 118 -7.01 -25.36 -8.79
N GLU A 119 -5.72 -25.36 -8.47
CA GLU A 119 -5.29 -25.23 -7.07
C GLU A 119 -5.43 -23.79 -6.59
N VAL A 120 -6.42 -23.56 -5.74
CA VAL A 120 -6.74 -22.21 -5.24
C VAL A 120 -6.25 -22.05 -3.80
N ARG A 121 -5.44 -21.03 -3.57
CA ARG A 121 -4.94 -20.60 -2.26
C ARG A 121 -5.42 -19.19 -1.95
N VAL A 122 -5.98 -19.04 -0.75
CA VAL A 122 -6.45 -17.73 -0.26
C VAL A 122 -5.86 -17.50 1.11
N MET A 123 -5.21 -16.35 1.30
CA MET A 123 -4.74 -15.89 2.59
C MET A 123 -5.33 -14.53 2.92
N VAL A 124 -5.86 -14.39 4.13
CA VAL A 124 -6.44 -13.14 4.61
C VAL A 124 -5.85 -12.76 5.95
N ASP A 125 -5.78 -11.46 6.23
CA ASP A 125 -5.31 -10.98 7.54
C ASP A 125 -6.38 -11.15 8.62
N ALA A 126 -5.97 -11.53 9.83
CA ALA A 126 -6.89 -11.75 10.96
C ALA A 126 -7.65 -10.48 11.39
N THR A 127 -7.02 -9.31 11.30
CA THR A 127 -7.62 -8.04 11.72
C THR A 127 -8.50 -7.45 10.64
N GLY A 128 -7.96 -7.32 9.42
CA GLY A 128 -8.68 -6.74 8.29
C GLY A 128 -9.88 -7.58 7.85
N SER A 129 -9.79 -8.92 8.04
CA SER A 129 -10.82 -9.90 7.61
C SER A 129 -11.51 -10.59 8.79
N SER A 130 -11.63 -9.94 9.95
CA SER A 130 -12.10 -10.55 11.21
C SER A 130 -13.53 -11.13 11.15
N ARG A 131 -14.34 -10.75 10.17
CA ARG A 131 -15.73 -11.22 10.00
C ARG A 131 -15.93 -12.16 8.81
N SER A 132 -14.87 -12.71 8.23
CA SER A 132 -14.92 -13.53 7.00
C SER A 132 -15.00 -15.04 7.28
N GLY A 133 -15.12 -15.47 8.53
CA GLY A 133 -15.05 -16.89 8.91
C GLY A 133 -16.00 -17.78 8.14
N ALA A 134 -17.29 -17.43 8.07
CA ALA A 134 -18.31 -18.21 7.33
C ALA A 134 -17.98 -18.31 5.83
N LEU A 135 -17.51 -17.22 5.23
CA LEU A 135 -17.12 -17.19 3.81
C LEU A 135 -15.89 -18.06 3.55
N LEU A 136 -14.88 -18.00 4.43
CA LEU A 136 -13.70 -18.86 4.35
C LEU A 136 -14.06 -20.36 4.50
N ASP A 137 -15.01 -20.70 5.38
CA ASP A 137 -15.48 -22.08 5.56
C ASP A 137 -16.24 -22.58 4.32
N ARG A 138 -17.04 -21.74 3.67
CA ARG A 138 -17.67 -22.06 2.38
C ARG A 138 -16.60 -22.38 1.32
N MET A 139 -15.56 -21.55 1.22
CA MET A 139 -14.47 -21.74 0.27
C MET A 139 -13.69 -23.04 0.56
N ARG A 140 -13.39 -23.34 1.83
CA ARG A 140 -12.72 -24.60 2.24
C ARG A 140 -13.53 -25.83 1.85
N LYS A 141 -14.85 -25.82 2.09
CA LYS A 141 -15.75 -26.92 1.69
C LYS A 141 -15.79 -27.14 0.18
N ALA A 142 -15.49 -26.10 -0.61
CA ALA A 142 -15.41 -26.17 -2.07
C ALA A 142 -14.01 -26.55 -2.60
N GLY A 143 -13.06 -26.88 -1.72
CA GLY A 143 -11.70 -27.29 -2.10
C GLY A 143 -10.67 -26.17 -2.15
N VAL A 144 -11.02 -24.93 -1.77
CA VAL A 144 -10.07 -23.82 -1.68
C VAL A 144 -9.23 -23.96 -0.39
N LYS A 145 -7.90 -23.88 -0.51
CA LYS A 145 -7.00 -23.78 0.64
C LYS A 145 -7.05 -22.35 1.20
N ALA A 146 -7.89 -22.09 2.21
CA ALA A 146 -8.09 -20.76 2.77
C ALA A 146 -7.55 -20.66 4.18
N TYR A 147 -6.64 -19.72 4.43
CA TYR A 147 -5.94 -19.53 5.72
C TYR A 147 -6.02 -18.08 6.21
N VAL A 148 -5.84 -17.92 7.51
CA VAL A 148 -5.80 -16.62 8.20
C VAL A 148 -4.37 -16.36 8.66
N PHE A 149 -3.77 -15.27 8.21
CA PHE A 149 -2.46 -14.81 8.65
C PHE A 149 -2.55 -14.24 10.06
N HIS A 150 -1.69 -14.69 10.97
CA HIS A 150 -1.63 -14.29 12.37
C HIS A 150 -3.01 -14.25 13.07
N PRO A 151 -3.72 -15.38 13.21
CA PRO A 151 -5.00 -15.43 13.90
C PRO A 151 -4.85 -14.90 15.32
N ILE A 152 -5.83 -14.08 15.76
CA ILE A 152 -5.81 -13.46 17.08
C ILE A 152 -6.15 -14.53 18.13
N ARG A 153 -5.18 -14.84 19.00
CA ARG A 153 -5.31 -15.78 20.10
C ARG A 153 -4.73 -15.16 21.38
N LEU A 154 -5.27 -15.51 22.54
CA LEU A 154 -4.83 -14.94 23.82
C LEU A 154 -3.32 -15.02 24.04
N TRP A 155 -2.69 -16.15 23.66
CA TRP A 155 -1.23 -16.34 23.78
C TRP A 155 -0.40 -15.71 22.65
N SER A 156 -1.04 -15.09 21.67
CA SER A 156 -0.35 -14.42 20.55
C SER A 156 -0.71 -12.94 20.42
N LEU A 157 -1.19 -12.31 21.50
CA LEU A 157 -1.55 -10.88 21.52
C LEU A 157 -0.38 -9.97 21.14
N TYR A 158 0.87 -10.38 21.40
CA TYR A 158 2.07 -9.67 20.96
C TYR A 158 2.23 -9.61 19.41
N LYS A 159 1.48 -10.44 18.67
CA LYS A 159 1.44 -10.44 17.20
C LYS A 159 0.35 -9.52 16.63
N ILE A 160 -0.47 -8.85 17.44
CA ILE A 160 -1.59 -8.02 16.97
C ILE A 160 -1.08 -6.88 16.07
N GLY A 161 0.09 -6.32 16.35
CA GLY A 161 0.72 -5.28 15.51
C GLY A 161 1.35 -5.79 14.21
N ARG A 162 1.39 -7.11 13.99
CA ARG A 162 2.10 -7.75 12.86
C ARG A 162 1.07 -8.24 11.86
N ARG A 163 0.86 -7.46 10.81
CA ARG A 163 -0.19 -7.75 9.82
C ARG A 163 0.41 -8.01 8.45
N THR A 164 -0.26 -8.86 7.67
CA THR A 164 -0.04 -8.79 6.22
C THR A 164 -0.97 -7.73 5.67
N HIS A 165 -0.38 -6.71 5.06
CA HIS A 165 -1.11 -5.67 4.37
C HIS A 165 -1.00 -5.82 2.85
N ARG A 166 -0.44 -6.95 2.39
CA ARG A 166 -0.30 -7.32 0.99
C ARG A 166 -1.67 -7.47 0.31
N LYS A 167 -1.72 -7.14 -0.97
CA LYS A 167 -2.91 -7.28 -1.82
C LYS A 167 -2.46 -7.82 -3.16
N ILE A 168 -2.29 -9.14 -3.20
CA ILE A 168 -1.69 -9.86 -4.31
C ILE A 168 -2.68 -10.88 -4.86
N LEU A 169 -2.82 -10.93 -6.18
CA LEU A 169 -3.37 -12.07 -6.89
C LEU A 169 -2.33 -12.54 -7.90
N VAL A 170 -1.97 -13.82 -7.88
CA VAL A 170 -1.15 -14.43 -8.92
C VAL A 170 -1.92 -15.60 -9.53
N VAL A 171 -2.02 -15.61 -10.85
CA VAL A 171 -2.70 -16.67 -11.62
C VAL A 171 -1.69 -17.35 -12.52
N ASP A 172 -1.64 -18.68 -12.42
CA ASP A 172 -0.78 -19.56 -13.22
C ASP A 172 0.70 -19.15 -13.26
N GLY A 173 1.18 -18.44 -12.21
CA GLY A 173 2.55 -17.93 -12.10
C GLY A 173 2.93 -16.82 -13.10
N ASN A 174 2.05 -16.47 -14.04
CA ASN A 174 2.33 -15.58 -15.17
C ASN A 174 1.56 -14.24 -15.15
N VAL A 175 0.41 -14.18 -14.51
CA VAL A 175 -0.39 -12.98 -14.37
C VAL A 175 -0.43 -12.57 -12.91
N SER A 176 -0.08 -11.34 -12.60
CA SER A 176 -0.12 -10.83 -11.24
C SER A 176 -0.87 -9.50 -11.15
N PHE A 177 -1.47 -9.26 -9.98
CA PHE A 177 -2.12 -8.00 -9.63
C PHE A 177 -1.53 -7.50 -8.31
N ALA A 178 -1.25 -6.20 -8.24
CA ALA A 178 -0.79 -5.51 -7.03
C ALA A 178 -1.37 -4.09 -6.97
N GLY A 179 -1.64 -3.59 -5.75
CA GLY A 179 -2.17 -2.24 -5.56
C GLY A 179 -2.76 -2.01 -4.19
N GLY A 180 -3.57 -0.96 -4.03
CA GLY A 180 -4.22 -0.61 -2.77
C GLY A 180 -5.51 -1.38 -2.50
N PHE A 181 -6.10 -1.98 -3.51
CA PHE A 181 -7.44 -2.54 -3.53
C PHE A 181 -7.64 -3.72 -2.58
N CYS A 182 -8.76 -3.70 -1.84
CA CYS A 182 -9.22 -4.82 -1.01
C CYS A 182 -10.60 -5.32 -1.45
N ILE A 183 -10.97 -6.50 -0.96
CA ILE A 183 -12.22 -7.16 -1.35
C ILE A 183 -13.33 -6.81 -0.35
N ALA A 184 -14.01 -5.69 -0.61
CA ALA A 184 -15.15 -5.22 0.18
C ALA A 184 -15.99 -4.22 -0.65
N ASN A 185 -17.27 -4.03 -0.24
CA ASN A 185 -18.22 -3.21 -0.99
C ASN A 185 -17.78 -1.78 -1.26
N GLN A 186 -17.00 -1.17 -0.37
CA GLN A 186 -16.52 0.20 -0.56
C GLN A 186 -15.51 0.35 -1.71
N TRP A 187 -14.89 -0.73 -2.18
CA TRP A 187 -14.06 -0.74 -3.37
C TRP A 187 -14.82 -1.05 -4.67
N MET A 188 -16.13 -1.32 -4.60
CA MET A 188 -16.95 -1.45 -5.80
C MET A 188 -17.25 -0.07 -6.40
N GLY A 189 -17.58 -0.03 -7.70
CA GLY A 189 -17.92 1.19 -8.40
C GLY A 189 -16.71 1.93 -8.96
N ASP A 190 -16.92 3.20 -9.33
CA ASP A 190 -15.94 4.03 -10.04
C ASP A 190 -15.66 5.35 -9.31
N ALA A 191 -15.62 5.31 -7.98
CA ALA A 191 -15.33 6.48 -7.14
C ALA A 191 -16.26 7.69 -7.42
N ARG A 192 -17.52 7.44 -7.78
CA ARG A 192 -18.49 8.48 -8.17
C ARG A 192 -19.09 9.20 -6.98
N ASN A 193 -19.07 8.58 -5.82
CA ASN A 193 -19.67 9.09 -4.59
C ASN A 193 -18.87 8.63 -3.36
N PRO A 194 -19.10 9.21 -2.16
CA PRO A 194 -18.31 8.89 -0.96
C PRO A 194 -18.36 7.44 -0.48
N LYS A 195 -19.26 6.59 -0.99
CA LYS A 195 -19.32 5.15 -0.64
C LYS A 195 -18.44 4.27 -1.55
N GLU A 196 -17.98 4.82 -2.66
CA GLU A 196 -17.14 4.15 -3.65
C GLU A 196 -15.73 4.72 -3.52
N TRP A 197 -14.78 3.91 -3.10
CA TRP A 197 -13.39 4.37 -2.88
C TRP A 197 -12.62 4.50 -4.19
N ARG A 198 -11.79 5.53 -4.26
CA ARG A 198 -10.80 5.68 -5.32
C ARG A 198 -9.59 4.82 -5.00
N ASP A 199 -9.29 3.84 -5.83
CA ASP A 199 -8.10 3.01 -5.68
C ASP A 199 -7.55 2.58 -7.04
N MET A 200 -6.34 2.05 -7.04
CA MET A 200 -5.63 1.58 -8.23
C MET A 200 -4.99 0.23 -7.98
N MET A 201 -5.07 -0.63 -8.99
CA MET A 201 -4.20 -1.80 -9.14
C MET A 201 -3.52 -1.78 -10.51
N VAL A 202 -2.45 -2.52 -10.61
CA VAL A 202 -1.87 -2.90 -11.90
C VAL A 202 -2.04 -4.39 -12.10
N ARG A 203 -2.33 -4.77 -13.35
CA ARG A 203 -2.21 -6.14 -13.85
C ARG A 203 -0.92 -6.23 -14.64
N ALA A 204 -0.01 -7.09 -14.20
CA ALA A 204 1.22 -7.39 -14.90
C ALA A 204 1.14 -8.82 -15.47
N THR A 205 1.53 -8.97 -16.73
CA THR A 205 1.69 -10.26 -17.41
C THR A 205 3.12 -10.37 -17.86
N GLY A 206 3.82 -11.44 -17.50
CA GLY A 206 5.22 -11.64 -17.84
C GLY A 206 6.11 -11.96 -16.63
N PRO A 207 7.43 -11.93 -16.81
CA PRO A 207 8.43 -12.43 -15.83
C PRO A 207 8.33 -11.83 -14.44
N VAL A 208 7.87 -10.58 -14.27
CA VAL A 208 7.71 -9.94 -12.95
C VAL A 208 6.69 -10.68 -12.06
N SER A 209 5.77 -11.45 -12.66
CA SER A 209 4.78 -12.22 -11.90
C SER A 209 5.40 -13.33 -11.06
N ALA A 210 6.57 -13.86 -11.46
CA ALA A 210 7.32 -14.81 -10.65
C ALA A 210 7.81 -14.19 -9.34
N GLN A 211 8.19 -12.90 -9.36
CA GLN A 211 8.57 -12.18 -8.14
C GLN A 211 7.37 -11.97 -7.22
N MET A 212 6.18 -11.64 -7.76
CA MET A 212 4.95 -11.53 -6.98
C MET A 212 4.51 -12.88 -6.42
N GLN A 213 4.71 -13.97 -7.17
CA GLN A 213 4.51 -15.34 -6.70
C GLN A 213 5.41 -15.66 -5.50
N ALA A 214 6.68 -15.26 -5.54
CA ALA A 214 7.62 -15.46 -4.44
C ALA A 214 7.22 -14.64 -3.20
N ILE A 215 6.75 -13.40 -3.39
CA ILE A 215 6.26 -12.54 -2.31
C ILE A 215 5.03 -13.16 -1.63
N PHE A 216 4.06 -13.66 -2.38
CA PHE A 216 2.94 -14.44 -1.84
C PHE A 216 3.42 -15.70 -1.11
N GLY A 217 4.35 -16.44 -1.73
CA GLY A 217 4.89 -17.70 -1.20
C GLY A 217 5.55 -17.56 0.16
N GLU A 218 6.15 -16.42 0.46
CA GLU A 218 6.76 -16.14 1.76
C GLU A 218 5.73 -16.20 2.90
N ASP A 219 4.63 -15.43 2.81
CA ASP A 219 3.59 -15.40 3.85
C ASP A 219 2.80 -16.71 3.87
N TRP A 220 2.60 -17.33 2.71
CA TRP A 220 1.97 -18.65 2.60
C TRP A 220 2.78 -19.71 3.34
N THR A 221 4.09 -19.83 3.06
CA THR A 221 4.98 -20.79 3.71
C THR A 221 5.08 -20.53 5.23
N TYR A 222 5.19 -19.27 5.61
CA TYR A 222 5.19 -18.90 7.04
C TYR A 222 3.91 -19.36 7.77
N THR A 223 2.76 -19.26 7.10
CA THR A 223 1.47 -19.56 7.72
C THR A 223 1.15 -21.05 7.71
N THR A 224 1.53 -21.78 6.66
CA THR A 224 1.06 -23.16 6.40
C THR A 224 2.16 -24.21 6.47
N GLY A 225 3.43 -23.83 6.31
CA GLY A 225 4.56 -24.74 6.10
C GLY A 225 4.68 -25.26 4.67
N GLU A 226 3.70 -25.01 3.77
CA GLU A 226 3.76 -25.44 2.37
C GLU A 226 4.71 -24.57 1.57
N ILE A 227 5.75 -25.16 0.98
CA ILE A 227 6.69 -24.46 0.08
C ILE A 227 6.13 -24.54 -1.34
N LEU A 228 5.96 -23.37 -1.96
CA LEU A 228 5.51 -23.26 -3.35
C LEU A 228 6.76 -23.27 -4.25
N ALA A 229 7.01 -24.38 -4.95
CA ALA A 229 8.19 -24.55 -5.80
C ALA A 229 7.86 -25.37 -7.06
N GLY A 230 8.80 -25.35 -8.02
CA GLY A 230 8.71 -26.06 -9.29
C GLY A 230 7.84 -25.36 -10.33
N ASP A 231 7.74 -25.97 -11.52
CA ASP A 231 7.13 -25.39 -12.73
C ASP A 231 5.66 -25.00 -12.55
N LYS A 232 4.97 -25.65 -11.63
CA LYS A 232 3.58 -25.34 -11.30
C LYS A 232 3.40 -23.91 -10.78
N PHE A 233 4.35 -23.40 -10.01
CA PHE A 233 4.32 -22.06 -9.40
C PHE A 233 5.23 -21.08 -10.10
N TYR A 234 6.27 -21.58 -10.71
CA TYR A 234 7.28 -20.81 -11.45
C TYR A 234 7.47 -21.42 -12.83
N PRO A 235 6.44 -21.33 -13.69
CA PRO A 235 6.56 -21.83 -15.06
C PRO A 235 7.60 -21.05 -15.85
N HIS A 236 8.05 -21.61 -16.97
CA HIS A 236 8.75 -20.79 -17.95
C HIS A 236 7.80 -19.71 -18.49
N ILE A 237 8.18 -18.45 -18.39
CA ILE A 237 7.34 -17.31 -18.75
C ILE A 237 7.90 -16.63 -19.99
N GLU A 238 7.13 -16.69 -21.09
CA GLU A 238 7.45 -15.94 -22.30
C GLU A 238 7.22 -14.43 -22.11
N PRO A 239 8.04 -13.58 -22.74
CA PRO A 239 7.81 -12.14 -22.74
C PRO A 239 6.43 -11.79 -23.30
N ALA A 240 5.69 -10.93 -22.58
CA ALA A 240 4.35 -10.45 -22.95
C ALA A 240 4.36 -8.96 -23.39
N GLY A 241 5.48 -8.28 -23.26
CA GLY A 241 5.71 -6.88 -23.57
C GLY A 241 7.16 -6.49 -23.36
N GLU A 242 7.44 -5.20 -23.17
CA GLU A 242 8.82 -4.69 -23.08
C GLU A 242 9.15 -4.01 -21.75
N ILE A 243 8.14 -3.78 -20.89
CA ILE A 243 8.30 -3.02 -19.66
C ILE A 243 9.24 -3.74 -18.69
N LEU A 244 10.23 -3.01 -18.16
CA LEU A 244 11.05 -3.45 -17.03
C LEU A 244 10.23 -3.32 -15.75
N GLY A 245 10.15 -4.41 -14.98
CA GLY A 245 9.39 -4.45 -13.73
C GLY A 245 10.15 -5.16 -12.62
N GLN A 246 9.84 -4.80 -11.38
CA GLN A 246 10.42 -5.35 -10.16
C GLN A 246 9.36 -5.47 -9.08
N GLY A 247 9.29 -6.61 -8.40
CA GLY A 247 8.51 -6.79 -7.17
C GLY A 247 9.30 -6.24 -5.98
N ILE A 248 8.66 -5.37 -5.21
CA ILE A 248 9.20 -4.83 -3.96
C ILE A 248 8.44 -5.47 -2.82
N LYS A 249 9.15 -6.00 -1.83
CA LYS A 249 8.54 -6.51 -0.59
C LYS A 249 9.03 -5.74 0.63
N VAL A 250 8.15 -5.61 1.60
CA VAL A 250 8.50 -5.35 2.98
C VAL A 250 8.15 -6.61 3.76
N SER A 251 9.10 -7.14 4.48
CA SER A 251 8.91 -8.28 5.35
C SER A 251 9.43 -7.92 6.72
N ARG A 252 8.72 -8.35 7.72
CA ARG A 252 9.12 -8.08 9.09
C ARG A 252 10.38 -8.86 9.48
N GLY A 253 11.33 -8.15 10.10
CA GLY A 253 12.62 -8.70 10.51
C GLY A 253 13.78 -8.14 9.69
N ASP A 254 13.51 -7.51 8.57
CA ASP A 254 14.50 -6.71 7.89
C ASP A 254 14.83 -5.51 8.78
N SER A 255 16.02 -5.51 9.35
CA SER A 255 16.50 -4.49 10.31
C SER A 255 16.64 -3.09 9.69
N SER A 256 16.62 -3.01 8.37
CA SER A 256 16.54 -1.79 7.59
C SER A 256 15.31 -1.88 6.70
N SER A 257 14.45 -0.87 6.71
CA SER A 257 13.34 -0.83 5.77
C SER A 257 13.87 -0.64 4.35
N LEU A 258 14.05 -1.74 3.62
CA LEU A 258 14.45 -1.71 2.21
C LEU A 258 13.50 -0.82 1.40
N ALA A 259 12.19 -0.87 1.69
CA ALA A 259 11.22 0.00 1.04
C ALA A 259 11.45 1.48 1.35
N ALA A 260 11.79 1.84 2.61
CA ALA A 260 12.10 3.24 2.94
C ALA A 260 13.37 3.73 2.21
N MET A 261 14.42 2.89 2.13
CA MET A 261 15.61 3.21 1.35
C MET A 261 15.30 3.32 -0.15
N PHE A 262 14.48 2.42 -0.67
CA PHE A 262 14.04 2.41 -2.06
C PHE A 262 13.33 3.73 -2.43
N TYR A 263 12.35 4.15 -1.64
CA TYR A 263 11.67 5.44 -1.86
C TYR A 263 12.62 6.63 -1.63
N PHE A 264 13.48 6.55 -0.63
CA PHE A 264 14.47 7.61 -0.38
C PHE A 264 15.38 7.82 -1.59
N VAL A 265 15.93 6.74 -2.15
CA VAL A 265 16.80 6.81 -3.35
C VAL A 265 16.02 7.34 -4.55
N ALA A 266 14.78 6.90 -4.76
CA ALA A 266 13.95 7.39 -5.86
C ALA A 266 13.69 8.91 -5.75
N ILE A 267 13.36 9.41 -4.55
CA ILE A 267 13.12 10.83 -4.27
C ILE A 267 14.40 11.68 -4.48
N GLU A 268 15.54 11.22 -3.97
CA GLU A 268 16.80 11.95 -4.14
C GLU A 268 17.29 11.96 -5.59
N SER A 269 16.97 10.92 -6.36
CA SER A 269 17.35 10.78 -7.76
C SER A 269 16.50 11.64 -8.71
N ALA A 270 15.37 12.16 -8.26
CA ALA A 270 14.47 12.98 -9.07
C ALA A 270 15.13 14.30 -9.55
N ARG A 271 14.85 14.66 -10.80
CA ARG A 271 15.35 15.89 -11.46
C ARG A 271 14.22 16.76 -12.00
N LYS A 272 13.04 16.19 -12.29
CA LYS A 272 11.92 16.90 -12.94
C LYS A 272 10.68 16.93 -12.07
N SER A 273 10.18 15.77 -11.66
CA SER A 273 8.92 15.65 -10.94
C SER A 273 8.88 14.47 -9.97
N ILE A 274 8.12 14.62 -8.90
CA ILE A 274 7.73 13.56 -7.97
C ILE A 274 6.25 13.72 -7.71
N HIS A 275 5.42 12.79 -8.22
CA HIS A 275 3.99 12.76 -8.00
C HIS A 275 3.62 11.53 -7.17
N ILE A 276 3.11 11.75 -5.97
CA ILE A 276 2.76 10.70 -5.01
C ILE A 276 1.26 10.76 -4.73
N GLN A 277 0.57 9.62 -4.81
CA GLN A 277 -0.75 9.43 -4.24
C GLN A 277 -0.64 8.44 -3.09
N ASN A 278 -1.03 8.83 -1.89
CA ASN A 278 -0.89 7.96 -0.72
C ASN A 278 -2.03 8.15 0.27
N ALA A 279 -2.69 7.03 0.61
CA ALA A 279 -3.85 7.02 1.50
C ALA A 279 -3.51 7.50 2.91
N TYR A 280 -2.34 7.11 3.42
CA TYR A 280 -1.88 7.45 4.77
C TYR A 280 -0.47 8.01 4.70
N PHE A 281 -0.39 9.32 4.49
CA PHE A 281 0.86 10.04 4.30
C PHE A 281 1.34 10.66 5.62
N VAL A 282 2.05 9.87 6.40
CA VAL A 282 2.70 10.28 7.67
C VAL A 282 4.20 9.89 7.61
N PRO A 283 4.94 10.43 6.61
CA PRO A 283 6.32 10.04 6.37
C PRO A 283 7.22 10.38 7.55
N ASP A 284 8.25 9.58 7.76
CA ASP A 284 9.28 9.85 8.74
C ASP A 284 10.11 11.10 8.40
N ALA A 285 10.99 11.50 9.31
CA ALA A 285 11.80 12.71 9.14
C ALA A 285 12.74 12.61 7.92
N GLN A 286 13.20 11.40 7.56
CA GLN A 286 14.13 11.20 6.46
C GLN A 286 13.46 11.39 5.11
N ILE A 287 12.29 10.80 4.91
CA ILE A 287 11.48 10.95 3.68
C ILE A 287 11.02 12.41 3.54
N ARG A 288 10.58 13.06 4.65
CA ARG A 288 10.21 14.49 4.60
C ARG A 288 11.39 15.35 4.19
N ALA A 289 12.57 15.12 4.78
CA ALA A 289 13.78 15.85 4.44
C ALA A 289 14.18 15.63 2.96
N ALA A 290 14.04 14.42 2.41
CA ALA A 290 14.30 14.13 1.01
C ALA A 290 13.35 14.89 0.07
N LEU A 291 12.03 14.89 0.36
CA LEU A 291 11.04 15.67 -0.41
C LEU A 291 11.33 17.18 -0.36
N ILE A 292 11.71 17.70 0.80
CA ILE A 292 12.11 19.09 0.97
C ILE A 292 13.36 19.43 0.14
N ARG A 293 14.37 18.53 0.14
CA ARG A 293 15.57 18.73 -0.69
C ARG A 293 15.23 18.69 -2.17
N ALA A 294 14.37 17.75 -2.61
CA ALA A 294 13.93 17.68 -3.99
C ALA A 294 13.22 18.97 -4.43
N ALA A 295 12.26 19.47 -3.65
CA ALA A 295 11.58 20.72 -3.95
C ALA A 295 12.54 21.92 -3.98
N LYS A 296 13.50 22.01 -3.06
CA LYS A 296 14.53 23.05 -3.06
C LYS A 296 15.50 22.98 -4.26
N ARG A 297 15.67 21.81 -4.87
CA ARG A 297 16.41 21.63 -6.12
C ARG A 297 15.60 22.04 -7.36
N GLY A 298 14.32 22.43 -7.20
CA GLY A 298 13.43 22.83 -8.30
C GLY A 298 12.61 21.68 -8.89
N VAL A 299 12.61 20.51 -8.26
CA VAL A 299 11.75 19.37 -8.66
C VAL A 299 10.29 19.71 -8.35
N ASP A 300 9.36 19.46 -9.27
CA ASP A 300 7.92 19.59 -9.04
C ASP A 300 7.43 18.44 -8.15
N VAL A 301 7.30 18.71 -6.85
CA VAL A 301 6.89 17.71 -5.86
C VAL A 301 5.43 17.91 -5.51
N ARG A 302 4.59 16.93 -5.90
CA ARG A 302 3.15 16.91 -5.59
C ARG A 302 2.79 15.68 -4.79
N VAL A 303 2.10 15.89 -3.68
CA VAL A 303 1.61 14.82 -2.81
C VAL A 303 0.09 14.91 -2.71
N MET A 304 -0.60 13.92 -3.24
CA MET A 304 -2.04 13.81 -3.17
C MET A 304 -2.43 12.86 -2.02
N VAL A 305 -3.31 13.33 -1.16
CA VAL A 305 -3.74 12.63 0.06
C VAL A 305 -5.27 12.69 0.18
N PRO A 306 -5.90 11.78 0.94
CA PRO A 306 -7.34 11.89 1.22
C PRO A 306 -7.68 13.20 1.93
N GLY A 307 -8.75 13.84 1.49
CA GLY A 307 -9.30 15.02 2.13
C GLY A 307 -10.32 14.68 3.23
N ARG A 308 -11.54 15.21 3.11
CA ARG A 308 -12.59 15.08 4.13
C ARG A 308 -13.18 13.66 4.25
N HIS A 309 -13.03 12.82 3.23
CA HIS A 309 -13.65 11.49 3.16
C HIS A 309 -12.73 10.36 3.65
N ILE A 310 -11.66 10.69 4.35
CA ILE A 310 -10.74 9.67 4.91
C ILE A 310 -11.47 8.80 5.93
N ASP A 311 -11.21 7.49 5.89
CA ASP A 311 -11.74 6.50 6.83
C ASP A 311 -11.09 6.56 8.22
N MET A 312 -9.85 7.08 8.31
CA MET A 312 -9.09 7.24 9.55
C MET A 312 -8.75 8.71 9.84
N PRO A 313 -9.68 9.48 10.43
CA PRO A 313 -9.49 10.93 10.69
C PRO A 313 -8.24 11.26 11.51
N LEU A 314 -7.83 10.39 12.44
CA LEU A 314 -6.63 10.59 13.25
C LEU A 314 -5.36 10.57 12.41
N LEU A 315 -5.26 9.69 11.40
CA LEU A 315 -4.12 9.68 10.46
C LEU A 315 -4.03 10.97 9.64
N ARG A 316 -5.19 11.51 9.21
CA ARG A 316 -5.20 12.82 8.55
C ARG A 316 -4.70 13.95 9.45
N MET A 317 -5.06 13.92 10.73
CA MET A 317 -4.57 14.89 11.70
C MET A 317 -3.05 14.77 11.88
N ALA A 318 -2.53 13.56 12.05
CA ALA A 318 -1.09 13.30 12.16
C ALA A 318 -0.33 13.75 10.90
N SER A 319 -0.86 13.47 9.71
CA SER A 319 -0.30 13.95 8.44
C SER A 319 -0.21 15.48 8.38
N ARG A 320 -1.28 16.18 8.73
CA ARG A 320 -1.36 17.66 8.68
C ARG A 320 -0.39 18.38 9.59
N LEU A 321 0.06 17.73 10.66
CA LEU A 321 1.08 18.29 11.56
C LEU A 321 2.37 18.65 10.79
N HIS A 322 2.75 17.83 9.82
CA HIS A 322 3.98 17.95 9.06
C HIS A 322 3.86 18.76 7.74
N TYR A 323 2.64 19.20 7.37
CA TYR A 323 2.46 19.96 6.13
C TYR A 323 3.24 21.26 6.09
N GLY A 324 3.39 21.95 7.24
CA GLY A 324 4.01 23.26 7.27
C GLY A 324 5.44 23.31 6.77
N GLU A 325 6.26 22.32 7.09
CA GLU A 325 7.64 22.24 6.62
C GLU A 325 7.72 21.91 5.11
N LEU A 326 6.85 21.01 4.64
CA LEU A 326 6.75 20.62 3.23
C LEU A 326 6.29 21.81 2.38
N LEU A 327 5.20 22.47 2.77
CA LEU A 327 4.62 23.63 2.06
C LEU A 327 5.61 24.80 1.99
N LYS A 328 6.37 25.08 3.07
CA LYS A 328 7.41 26.11 3.06
C LYS A 328 8.55 25.83 2.08
N ALA A 329 8.82 24.55 1.83
CA ALA A 329 9.86 24.13 0.89
C ALA A 329 9.40 24.12 -0.57
N GLY A 330 8.09 24.36 -0.84
CA GLY A 330 7.53 24.34 -2.18
C GLY A 330 6.87 23.01 -2.57
N VAL A 331 6.77 22.04 -1.66
CA VAL A 331 6.00 20.81 -1.90
C VAL A 331 4.52 21.16 -1.97
N ARG A 332 3.84 20.75 -3.04
CA ARG A 332 2.41 20.95 -3.22
C ARG A 332 1.64 19.79 -2.57
N ILE A 333 0.67 20.09 -1.71
CA ILE A 333 -0.18 19.10 -1.05
C ILE A 333 -1.61 19.25 -1.56
N LEU A 334 -2.14 18.16 -2.10
CA LEU A 334 -3.42 18.09 -2.78
C LEU A 334 -4.36 17.17 -1.97
N GLU A 335 -5.41 17.75 -1.34
CA GLU A 335 -6.43 16.97 -0.64
C GLU A 335 -7.52 16.53 -1.63
N TYR A 336 -7.58 15.22 -1.95
CA TYR A 336 -8.61 14.62 -2.79
C TYR A 336 -9.96 14.60 -2.05
N ASN A 337 -10.99 15.22 -2.61
CA ASN A 337 -12.26 15.48 -1.91
C ASN A 337 -13.50 14.85 -2.54
N ARG A 338 -13.37 14.06 -3.62
CA ARG A 338 -14.51 13.39 -4.25
C ARG A 338 -15.02 12.22 -3.39
N THR A 339 -14.10 11.37 -2.95
CA THR A 339 -14.37 10.20 -2.11
C THR A 339 -13.13 9.86 -1.27
N MET A 340 -13.10 8.73 -0.55
CA MET A 340 -11.86 8.19 0.03
C MET A 340 -10.92 7.77 -1.08
N MET A 341 -9.73 8.38 -1.14
CA MET A 341 -8.64 7.94 -2.00
C MET A 341 -7.75 6.98 -1.24
N HIS A 342 -7.65 5.74 -1.74
CA HIS A 342 -6.88 4.69 -1.07
C HIS A 342 -5.66 4.24 -1.89
N ASN A 343 -5.26 4.99 -2.91
CA ASN A 343 -4.07 4.74 -3.74
C ASN A 343 -2.77 4.73 -2.92
N LYS A 344 -1.80 3.94 -3.35
CA LYS A 344 -0.40 3.98 -2.91
C LYS A 344 0.47 3.82 -4.15
N ASN A 345 0.73 4.93 -4.81
CA ASN A 345 1.57 4.96 -6.00
C ASN A 345 2.45 6.20 -6.02
N ALA A 346 3.50 6.13 -6.81
CA ALA A 346 4.38 7.25 -7.07
C ALA A 346 4.91 7.20 -8.52
N VAL A 347 5.13 8.36 -9.10
CA VAL A 347 5.82 8.53 -10.37
C VAL A 347 6.96 9.52 -10.18
N VAL A 348 8.14 9.17 -10.67
CA VAL A 348 9.34 10.01 -10.59
C VAL A 348 9.87 10.24 -12.01
N ASP A 349 9.99 11.50 -12.37
CA ASP A 349 10.50 11.99 -13.67
C ASP A 349 9.77 11.39 -14.90
N GLY A 350 8.52 10.92 -14.74
CA GLY A 350 7.73 10.27 -15.78
C GLY A 350 8.35 8.97 -16.31
N LEU A 351 9.27 8.34 -15.57
CA LEU A 351 10.03 7.17 -16.00
C LEU A 351 9.95 6.02 -14.99
N PHE A 352 10.16 6.32 -13.72
CA PHE A 352 10.08 5.34 -12.65
C PHE A 352 8.73 5.46 -11.94
N SER A 353 8.01 4.33 -11.81
CA SER A 353 6.68 4.30 -11.20
C SER A 353 6.56 3.15 -10.21
N THR A 354 5.78 3.35 -9.13
CA THR A 354 5.43 2.30 -8.18
C THR A 354 3.93 2.23 -7.97
N VAL A 355 3.38 1.03 -7.82
CA VAL A 355 1.99 0.77 -7.43
C VAL A 355 1.94 -0.42 -6.48
N GLY A 356 1.32 -0.26 -5.31
CA GLY A 356 1.27 -1.34 -4.33
C GLY A 356 0.47 -1.04 -3.08
N SER A 357 0.84 -1.70 -1.99
CA SER A 357 0.16 -1.60 -0.70
C SER A 357 0.84 -0.64 0.28
N ILE A 358 2.06 -0.16 0.00
CA ILE A 358 2.93 0.57 0.93
C ILE A 358 2.43 1.99 1.18
N ASN A 359 1.99 2.29 2.40
CA ASN A 359 1.75 3.65 2.84
C ASN A 359 3.05 4.31 3.31
N PHE A 360 3.11 5.64 3.24
CA PHE A 360 4.19 6.42 3.84
C PHE A 360 3.92 6.65 5.33
N ASP A 361 3.82 5.55 6.09
CA ASP A 361 3.69 5.56 7.55
C ASP A 361 4.62 4.54 8.21
N ALA A 362 4.81 4.66 9.51
CA ALA A 362 5.75 3.80 10.24
C ALA A 362 5.35 2.32 10.24
N ARG A 363 4.04 1.99 10.18
CA ARG A 363 3.60 0.59 10.14
C ARG A 363 3.90 -0.06 8.81
N SER A 364 3.56 0.59 7.71
CA SER A 364 3.82 0.06 6.37
C SER A 364 5.32 -0.06 6.09
N LEU A 365 6.11 0.91 6.54
CA LEU A 365 7.54 0.90 6.27
C LEU A 365 8.35 -0.02 7.19
N LEU A 366 7.83 -0.41 8.40
CA LEU A 366 8.65 -1.06 9.44
C LEU A 366 8.03 -2.30 10.08
N GLN A 367 6.70 -2.49 9.99
CA GLN A 367 6.00 -3.48 10.82
C GLN A 367 5.15 -4.47 10.04
N ASN A 368 4.46 -4.02 8.99
CA ASN A 368 3.61 -4.85 8.16
C ASN A 368 4.42 -5.59 7.10
N ASN A 369 3.87 -6.71 6.63
CA ASN A 369 4.26 -7.26 5.35
C ASN A 369 3.51 -6.49 4.25
N GLU A 370 4.25 -5.91 3.32
CA GLU A 370 3.73 -5.10 2.22
C GLU A 370 4.27 -5.61 0.89
N ASP A 371 3.62 -5.18 -0.19
CA ASP A 371 4.05 -5.43 -1.56
C ASP A 371 3.92 -4.17 -2.43
N SER A 372 4.74 -4.08 -3.45
CA SER A 372 4.57 -3.14 -4.56
C SER A 372 5.20 -3.72 -5.82
N LEU A 373 4.70 -3.27 -6.96
CA LEU A 373 5.38 -3.38 -8.24
C LEU A 373 6.00 -2.03 -8.60
N SER A 374 7.23 -2.05 -9.05
CA SER A 374 7.85 -0.89 -9.67
C SER A 374 8.12 -1.14 -11.15
N PHE A 375 8.08 -0.09 -11.93
CA PHE A 375 8.26 -0.12 -13.37
C PHE A 375 9.19 1.00 -13.81
N TYR A 376 10.01 0.70 -14.81
CA TYR A 376 10.94 1.64 -15.40
C TYR A 376 10.64 1.72 -16.90
N ASP A 377 9.71 2.60 -17.25
CA ASP A 377 9.19 2.75 -18.60
C ASP A 377 8.49 4.11 -18.76
N ARG A 378 8.77 4.83 -19.87
CA ARG A 378 8.24 6.19 -20.12
C ARG A 378 6.76 6.18 -20.49
N ASP A 379 6.32 5.24 -21.30
CA ASP A 379 4.93 5.18 -21.73
C ASP A 379 4.02 4.77 -20.55
N PHE A 380 4.49 3.86 -19.72
CA PHE A 380 3.80 3.54 -18.48
C PHE A 380 3.80 4.73 -17.52
N GLY A 381 4.94 5.40 -17.34
CA GLY A 381 5.05 6.63 -16.54
C GLY A 381 4.09 7.71 -17.01
N ALA A 382 4.00 7.96 -18.33
CA ALA A 382 3.07 8.94 -18.89
C ALA A 382 1.59 8.59 -18.62
N ARG A 383 1.22 7.31 -18.65
CA ARG A 383 -0.14 6.85 -18.28
C ARG A 383 -0.43 7.05 -16.81
N MET A 384 0.55 6.82 -15.95
CA MET A 384 0.44 7.09 -14.50
C MET A 384 0.28 8.59 -14.23
N GLU A 385 1.05 9.45 -14.91
CA GLU A 385 0.93 10.91 -14.83
C GLU A 385 -0.44 11.40 -15.32
N ALA A 386 -0.97 10.83 -16.39
CA ALA A 386 -2.32 11.14 -16.87
C ALA A 386 -3.39 10.79 -15.82
N THR A 387 -3.22 9.65 -15.13
CA THR A 387 -4.12 9.24 -14.03
C THR A 387 -4.02 10.19 -12.85
N PHE A 388 -2.80 10.62 -12.48
CA PHE A 388 -2.59 11.61 -11.42
C PHE A 388 -3.27 12.94 -11.77
N ALA A 389 -3.09 13.43 -12.99
CA ALA A 389 -3.69 14.68 -13.46
C ALA A 389 -5.23 14.65 -13.49
N GLU A 390 -5.84 13.49 -13.78
CA GLU A 390 -7.28 13.32 -13.69
C GLU A 390 -7.77 13.42 -12.24
N ASP A 391 -7.08 12.76 -11.30
CA ASP A 391 -7.41 12.81 -9.89
C ASP A 391 -7.17 14.22 -9.29
N GLU A 392 -6.17 14.98 -9.77
CA GLU A 392 -5.87 16.35 -9.33
C GLU A 392 -7.06 17.29 -9.54
N LYS A 393 -7.89 17.07 -10.58
CA LYS A 393 -9.11 17.87 -10.83
C LYS A 393 -10.13 17.80 -9.68
N HIS A 394 -10.05 16.77 -8.86
CA HIS A 394 -10.92 16.54 -7.71
C HIS A 394 -10.28 16.95 -6.38
N CYS A 395 -9.11 17.61 -6.44
CA CYS A 395 -8.34 18.00 -5.28
C CYS A 395 -8.59 19.47 -4.90
N ARG A 396 -8.35 19.74 -3.64
CA ARG A 396 -8.13 21.08 -3.12
C ARG A 396 -6.66 21.19 -2.73
N GLU A 397 -5.95 22.14 -3.29
CA GLU A 397 -4.57 22.43 -2.88
C GLU A 397 -4.55 23.08 -1.50
N VAL A 398 -3.69 22.60 -0.63
CA VAL A 398 -3.44 23.16 0.69
C VAL A 398 -2.31 24.15 0.57
N THR A 399 -2.58 25.45 0.78
CA THR A 399 -1.55 26.48 0.81
C THR A 399 -0.99 26.65 2.23
N TYR A 400 0.26 27.14 2.36
CA TYR A 400 0.83 27.47 3.67
C TYR A 400 -0.05 28.48 4.43
N ALA A 401 -0.59 29.48 3.74
CA ALA A 401 -1.49 30.49 4.33
C ALA A 401 -2.77 29.84 4.91
N SER A 402 -3.41 28.91 4.18
CA SER A 402 -4.60 28.20 4.67
C SER A 402 -4.26 27.27 5.85
N TRP A 403 -3.16 26.55 5.78
CA TRP A 403 -2.70 25.66 6.84
C TRP A 403 -2.29 26.42 8.11
N SER A 404 -1.60 27.55 8.00
CA SER A 404 -1.15 28.34 9.15
C SER A 404 -2.28 29.00 9.93
N ARG A 405 -3.41 29.29 9.27
CA ARG A 405 -4.62 29.91 9.89
C ARG A 405 -5.54 28.93 10.60
N ARG A 406 -5.19 27.62 10.65
CA ARG A 406 -6.04 26.62 11.33
C ARG A 406 -6.14 26.92 12.82
N GLY A 407 -7.35 26.68 13.38
CA GLY A 407 -7.66 26.99 14.78
C GLY A 407 -6.79 26.24 15.78
N ILE A 408 -6.70 26.76 17.00
CA ILE A 408 -5.90 26.17 18.08
C ILE A 408 -6.38 24.75 18.43
N GLU A 409 -7.69 24.48 18.40
CA GLU A 409 -8.26 23.17 18.65
C GLU A 409 -7.74 22.13 17.66
N GLN A 410 -7.67 22.50 16.37
CA GLN A 410 -7.13 21.63 15.33
C GLN A 410 -5.64 21.36 15.54
N ARG A 411 -4.85 22.37 15.92
CA ARG A 411 -3.41 22.20 16.20
C ARG A 411 -3.16 21.25 17.37
N ILE A 412 -3.98 21.36 18.43
CA ILE A 412 -3.92 20.46 19.59
C ILE A 412 -4.28 19.02 19.16
N ALA A 413 -5.36 18.84 18.37
CA ALA A 413 -5.76 17.54 17.89
C ALA A 413 -4.69 16.90 16.98
N GLU A 414 -4.06 17.67 16.10
CA GLU A 414 -2.94 17.23 15.27
C GLU A 414 -1.74 16.79 16.11
N LEU A 415 -1.38 17.56 17.15
CA LEU A 415 -0.30 17.21 18.07
C LEU A 415 -0.63 15.93 18.85
N LEU A 416 -1.84 15.81 19.42
CA LEU A 416 -2.25 14.63 20.18
C LEU A 416 -2.28 13.38 19.28
N SER A 417 -2.74 13.51 18.02
CA SER A 417 -2.75 12.39 17.08
C SER A 417 -1.33 11.90 16.73
N SER A 418 -0.33 12.78 16.76
CA SER A 418 1.05 12.38 16.47
C SER A 418 1.65 11.42 17.50
N PHE A 419 1.22 11.48 18.76
CA PHE A 419 1.64 10.51 19.79
C PHE A 419 1.06 9.10 19.54
N LEU A 420 0.01 9.00 18.73
CA LEU A 420 -0.62 7.73 18.37
C LEU A 420 -0.05 7.13 17.07
N GLN A 421 0.87 7.81 16.39
CA GLN A 421 1.49 7.34 15.14
C GLN A 421 2.00 5.89 15.19
N PRO A 422 2.62 5.40 16.28
CA PRO A 422 3.07 4.02 16.34
C PRO A 422 1.95 2.97 16.39
N LEU A 423 0.70 3.41 16.56
CA LEU A 423 -0.48 2.53 16.62
C LEU A 423 -1.22 2.41 15.27
N TYR A 424 -0.87 3.26 14.30
CA TYR A 424 -1.52 3.28 12.99
C TYR A 424 -0.70 2.56 11.92
#